data_c0ddf70612c9a98aaee12607f3362720
#
_entry.id   c0ddf70612c9a98aaee12607f3362720
#
_cell.length_a   1.000
_cell.length_b   1.000
_cell.length_c   1.000
_cell.angle_alpha   90.00
_cell.angle_beta   90.00
_cell.angle_gamma   90.00
#
_symmetry.space_group_name_H-M   'P 1'
#
loop_
_entity.id
_entity.type
_entity.pdbx_description
1 polymer ?
#
loop_
_entity_poly.entity_id
_entity_poly.type
_entity_poly.pdbx_seq_one_letter_code
_entity_poly.pdbx_strand_id
1 'polypeptide(L)'
;MEHRSYMRTRLGTSIVCILAFSISLSVESMASDSIDQAEEKGFKVVRSIPLEETSFTQGLEVLDGSIFLSSGLYGESRLSEINLQSGNIIREMTINDSYFAEGITVLDQSIIMLTWKEERAFRIDISNFSIVENFSFEGEGWGICFNGEFLVMSNGTSEISFRDPETFEINHTVQVSWDGQPVPNINELECVGKEILANVWMQEVIISIDSISGNVQYFVSPTSISSTQGANSNEVLNGIAFDKSSGGFWITGKNWTHIYLIEISYQETPSEIQGTSGF
;
A
#
# COMPACT_ATOMS: atom_id res chain seq x y z
N MET A 1 -82.73 34.00 -32.12
CA MET A 1 -83.49 33.09 -32.94
C MET A 1 -82.84 31.71 -32.73
N GLU A 2 -83.50 30.89 -31.88
CA GLU A 2 -84.29 29.70 -32.31
C GLU A 2 -83.41 28.64 -32.91
N HIS A 3 -83.41 27.40 -32.50
CA HIS A 3 -84.45 26.53 -31.90
C HIS A 3 -83.85 25.30 -31.25
N ARG A 4 -84.56 24.86 -30.25
CA ARG A 4 -84.47 23.57 -29.54
C ARG A 4 -84.49 22.37 -30.52
N SER A 5 -83.86 21.26 -30.14
CA SER A 5 -84.60 19.99 -30.08
C SER A 5 -83.96 18.99 -29.17
N TYR A 6 -84.76 18.41 -28.29
CA TYR A 6 -84.54 17.28 -27.43
C TYR A 6 -84.57 15.97 -28.19
N MET A 7 -83.72 15.00 -27.85
CA MET A 7 -84.12 13.63 -27.90
C MET A 7 -83.36 12.76 -26.90
N ARG A 8 -84.11 12.17 -26.01
CA ARG A 8 -83.72 11.09 -25.09
C ARG A 8 -83.56 9.78 -25.84
N THR A 9 -82.61 8.94 -25.51
CA THR A 9 -82.81 7.50 -25.40
C THR A 9 -81.68 6.80 -24.61
N ARG A 10 -82.09 6.16 -23.56
CA ARG A 10 -81.85 4.83 -22.99
C ARG A 10 -80.45 4.35 -22.61
N LEU A 11 -80.39 4.04 -21.33
CA LEU A 11 -79.45 3.17 -20.61
C LEU A 11 -79.11 1.88 -21.37
N GLY A 12 -77.84 1.57 -21.42
CA GLY A 12 -77.30 0.26 -21.62
C GLY A 12 -76.18 0.04 -20.64
N THR A 13 -76.49 -0.74 -19.58
CA THR A 13 -75.55 -1.12 -18.55
C THR A 13 -74.64 -2.24 -19.07
N SER A 14 -73.43 -1.94 -19.45
CA SER A 14 -72.42 -2.95 -19.74
C SER A 14 -71.46 -3.01 -18.53
N ILE A 15 -71.53 -4.10 -17.81
CA ILE A 15 -70.62 -4.50 -16.74
C ILE A 15 -69.32 -4.94 -17.44
N VAL A 16 -68.28 -4.11 -17.39
CA VAL A 16 -66.94 -4.49 -17.77
C VAL A 16 -66.21 -5.02 -16.51
N CYS A 17 -66.05 -6.33 -16.43
CA CYS A 17 -65.18 -6.99 -15.45
C CYS A 17 -63.73 -6.63 -15.80
N ILE A 18 -63.14 -5.71 -15.00
CA ILE A 18 -61.72 -5.43 -15.05
C ILE A 18 -61.04 -6.51 -14.16
N LEU A 19 -60.46 -7.49 -14.82
CA LEU A 19 -59.53 -8.42 -14.18
C LEU A 19 -58.22 -7.63 -13.90
N ALA A 20 -58.02 -7.21 -12.64
CA ALA A 20 -56.76 -6.66 -12.17
C ALA A 20 -55.73 -7.79 -12.10
N PHE A 21 -54.86 -7.87 -13.09
CA PHE A 21 -53.64 -8.67 -13.00
C PHE A 21 -52.66 -7.95 -12.08
N SER A 22 -52.54 -8.41 -10.83
CA SER A 22 -51.48 -7.99 -9.92
C SER A 22 -50.17 -8.61 -10.38
N ILE A 23 -49.37 -7.85 -11.12
CA ILE A 23 -47.96 -8.18 -11.36
C ILE A 23 -47.21 -7.87 -10.07
N SER A 24 -46.95 -8.88 -9.27
CA SER A 24 -45.97 -8.80 -8.18
C SER A 24 -44.59 -8.69 -8.81
N LEU A 25 -44.08 -7.48 -8.93
CA LEU A 25 -42.62 -7.27 -9.12
C LEU A 25 -41.97 -7.68 -7.79
N SER A 26 -41.42 -8.88 -7.76
CA SER A 26 -40.38 -9.23 -6.80
C SER A 26 -39.16 -8.34 -7.12
N VAL A 27 -38.97 -7.29 -6.35
CA VAL A 27 -37.70 -6.60 -6.26
C VAL A 27 -36.77 -7.59 -5.57
N GLU A 28 -36.01 -8.34 -6.36
CA GLU A 28 -34.83 -9.00 -5.83
C GLU A 28 -33.96 -7.87 -5.27
N SER A 29 -33.87 -7.82 -3.95
CA SER A 29 -32.86 -7.05 -3.24
C SER A 29 -31.52 -7.53 -3.79
N MET A 30 -30.91 -6.75 -4.69
CA MET A 30 -29.50 -6.87 -4.95
C MET A 30 -28.84 -6.73 -3.58
N ALA A 31 -28.27 -7.83 -3.09
CA ALA A 31 -27.39 -7.78 -1.94
C ALA A 31 -26.40 -6.65 -2.24
N SER A 32 -26.41 -5.60 -1.45
CA SER A 32 -25.33 -4.65 -1.36
C SER A 32 -24.12 -5.51 -1.06
N ASP A 33 -23.19 -5.63 -2.01
CA ASP A 33 -21.86 -6.10 -1.69
C ASP A 33 -21.41 -5.24 -0.50
N SER A 34 -21.38 -5.88 0.67
CA SER A 34 -20.80 -5.26 1.84
C SER A 34 -19.36 -4.96 1.42
N ILE A 35 -19.00 -3.68 1.30
CA ILE A 35 -17.62 -3.26 1.22
C ILE A 35 -17.03 -3.84 2.51
N ASP A 36 -16.21 -4.90 2.37
CA ASP A 36 -15.53 -5.48 3.51
C ASP A 36 -14.65 -4.36 4.09
N GLN A 37 -14.98 -3.95 5.31
CA GLN A 37 -14.16 -2.98 6.02
C GLN A 37 -12.78 -3.57 6.23
N ALA A 38 -11.73 -2.81 5.94
CA ALA A 38 -10.37 -3.26 6.14
C ALA A 38 -10.16 -3.69 7.61
N GLU A 39 -9.74 -4.94 7.81
CA GLU A 39 -9.57 -5.54 9.14
C GLU A 39 -8.19 -5.23 9.71
N GLU A 40 -8.12 -4.98 11.02
CA GLU A 40 -6.82 -4.93 11.70
C GLU A 40 -6.28 -6.34 11.89
N LYS A 41 -5.11 -6.63 11.30
CA LYS A 41 -4.39 -7.88 11.54
C LYS A 41 -3.39 -7.74 12.65
N GLY A 42 -3.30 -8.78 13.48
CA GLY A 42 -2.27 -8.90 14.47
C GLY A 42 -0.90 -9.18 13.86
N PHE A 43 0.15 -8.99 14.63
CA PHE A 43 1.51 -9.37 14.23
C PHE A 43 2.27 -9.94 15.41
N LYS A 44 3.35 -10.67 15.11
CA LYS A 44 4.30 -11.20 16.08
C LYS A 44 5.70 -10.74 15.70
N VAL A 45 6.44 -10.19 16.65
CA VAL A 45 7.87 -9.95 16.49
C VAL A 45 8.61 -11.27 16.58
N VAL A 46 9.27 -11.65 15.49
CA VAL A 46 10.09 -12.88 15.41
C VAL A 46 11.52 -12.61 15.82
N ARG A 47 12.04 -11.44 15.41
CA ARG A 47 13.42 -11.04 15.61
C ARG A 47 13.57 -9.54 15.65
N SER A 48 14.56 -9.03 16.36
CA SER A 48 15.02 -7.65 16.27
C SER A 48 16.54 -7.62 16.09
N ILE A 49 17.02 -6.61 15.36
CA ILE A 49 18.44 -6.39 15.10
C ILE A 49 18.74 -4.94 15.45
N PRO A 50 19.71 -4.67 16.34
CA PRO A 50 20.15 -3.30 16.57
C PRO A 50 20.87 -2.79 15.32
N LEU A 51 20.63 -1.54 14.97
CA LEU A 51 21.38 -0.84 13.92
C LEU A 51 22.66 -0.24 14.53
N GLU A 52 23.77 -0.32 13.80
CA GLU A 52 25.03 0.31 14.19
C GLU A 52 24.88 1.83 14.30
N GLU A 53 24.11 2.43 13.38
CA GLU A 53 23.75 3.85 13.36
C GLU A 53 22.26 4.03 13.06
N THR A 54 21.68 5.08 13.64
CA THR A 54 20.33 5.48 13.31
C THR A 54 20.30 6.16 11.93
N SER A 55 19.21 6.02 11.21
CA SER A 55 19.04 6.54 9.87
C SER A 55 17.69 7.21 9.71
N PHE A 56 17.64 8.32 8.98
CA PHE A 56 16.37 8.91 8.57
C PHE A 56 15.78 8.08 7.43
N THR A 57 15.32 6.86 7.79
CA THR A 57 14.93 5.81 6.84
C THR A 57 13.83 6.27 5.90
N GLN A 58 14.08 6.09 4.60
CA GLN A 58 13.13 6.42 3.53
C GLN A 58 12.78 5.23 2.65
N GLY A 59 13.65 4.24 2.54
CA GLY A 59 13.38 3.00 1.83
C GLY A 59 14.14 1.84 2.44
N LEU A 60 13.59 0.64 2.31
CA LEU A 60 14.11 -0.59 2.88
C LEU A 60 13.94 -1.74 1.90
N GLU A 61 14.97 -2.56 1.74
CA GLU A 61 14.94 -3.77 0.94
C GLU A 61 15.76 -4.88 1.57
N VAL A 62 15.37 -6.13 1.36
CA VAL A 62 16.10 -7.30 1.84
C VAL A 62 16.44 -8.22 0.68
N LEU A 63 17.73 -8.49 0.50
CA LEU A 63 18.24 -9.40 -0.51
C LEU A 63 19.44 -10.19 0.02
N ASP A 64 19.45 -11.50 -0.15
CA ASP A 64 20.58 -12.40 0.07
C ASP A 64 21.31 -12.23 1.40
N GLY A 65 20.56 -11.96 2.49
CA GLY A 65 21.11 -11.79 3.84
C GLY A 65 21.66 -10.40 4.14
N SER A 66 21.43 -9.44 3.24
CA SER A 66 21.68 -8.02 3.42
C SER A 66 20.39 -7.22 3.49
N ILE A 67 20.42 -6.13 4.23
CA ILE A 67 19.43 -5.06 4.20
C ILE A 67 20.03 -3.92 3.40
N PHE A 68 19.28 -3.41 2.42
CA PHE A 68 19.58 -2.14 1.77
C PHE A 68 18.66 -1.08 2.34
N LEU A 69 19.22 0.04 2.76
CA LEU A 69 18.51 1.11 3.42
C LEU A 69 18.91 2.45 2.81
N SER A 70 17.94 3.21 2.32
CA SER A 70 18.14 4.61 1.97
C SER A 70 17.80 5.51 3.16
N SER A 71 18.68 6.47 3.41
CA SER A 71 18.48 7.51 4.41
C SER A 71 18.39 8.86 3.74
N GLY A 72 17.36 9.65 4.06
CA GLY A 72 17.18 11.01 3.56
C GLY A 72 17.99 12.03 4.33
N LEU A 73 17.67 13.29 4.14
CA LEU A 73 18.25 14.55 4.59
C LEU A 73 19.30 15.12 3.63
N TYR A 74 19.11 16.39 3.24
CA TYR A 74 20.06 17.10 2.38
C TYR A 74 21.44 17.18 3.04
N GLY A 75 22.48 16.81 2.32
CA GLY A 75 23.85 16.75 2.82
C GLY A 75 24.18 15.52 3.68
N GLU A 76 23.19 14.66 3.97
CA GLU A 76 23.35 13.45 4.77
C GLU A 76 22.75 12.20 4.11
N SER A 77 22.17 12.36 2.91
CA SER A 77 21.54 11.25 2.18
C SER A 77 22.55 10.18 1.81
N ARG A 78 22.16 8.90 2.03
CA ARG A 78 23.02 7.75 1.76
C ARG A 78 22.23 6.48 1.43
N LEU A 79 22.91 5.56 0.77
CA LEU A 79 22.48 4.16 0.58
C LEU A 79 23.43 3.27 1.34
N SER A 80 22.92 2.47 2.27
CA SER A 80 23.71 1.55 3.09
C SER A 80 23.35 0.11 2.80
N GLU A 81 24.34 -0.77 2.74
CA GLU A 81 24.16 -2.20 2.84
C GLU A 81 24.53 -2.64 4.26
N ILE A 82 23.59 -3.32 4.91
CA ILE A 82 23.68 -3.69 6.33
C ILE A 82 23.59 -5.22 6.43
N ASN A 83 24.45 -5.81 7.21
CA ASN A 83 24.40 -7.26 7.47
C ASN A 83 23.16 -7.64 8.26
N LEU A 84 22.32 -8.51 7.72
CA LEU A 84 21.04 -8.92 8.31
C LEU A 84 21.19 -9.71 9.63
N GLN A 85 22.37 -10.24 9.94
CA GLN A 85 22.60 -10.97 11.19
C GLN A 85 23.07 -10.07 12.32
N SER A 86 23.95 -9.12 12.03
CA SER A 86 24.64 -8.30 13.04
C SER A 86 24.11 -6.87 13.15
N GLY A 87 23.47 -6.35 12.10
CA GLY A 87 23.07 -4.93 12.00
C GLY A 87 24.22 -3.98 11.66
N ASN A 88 25.43 -4.52 11.40
CA ASN A 88 26.59 -3.71 11.06
C ASN A 88 26.56 -3.28 9.61
N ILE A 89 27.01 -2.07 9.34
CA ILE A 89 27.17 -1.54 7.97
C ILE A 89 28.29 -2.32 7.28
N ILE A 90 27.99 -2.92 6.11
CA ILE A 90 28.96 -3.59 5.23
C ILE A 90 29.64 -2.54 4.34
N ARG A 91 28.85 -1.67 3.75
CA ARG A 91 29.32 -0.55 2.90
C ARG A 91 28.23 0.50 2.78
N GLU A 92 28.67 1.67 2.36
CA GLU A 92 27.80 2.84 2.23
C GLU A 92 28.19 3.67 1.01
N MET A 93 27.19 4.31 0.40
CA MET A 93 27.35 5.31 -0.66
C MET A 93 26.70 6.61 -0.22
N THR A 94 27.49 7.67 -0.15
CA THR A 94 26.95 9.02 0.07
C THR A 94 26.31 9.54 -1.22
N ILE A 95 25.11 10.10 -1.10
CA ILE A 95 24.41 10.77 -2.18
C ILE A 95 24.83 12.25 -2.23
N ASN A 96 24.85 12.84 -3.42
CA ASN A 96 25.19 14.25 -3.58
C ASN A 96 24.28 15.13 -2.70
N ASP A 97 24.85 16.12 -2.03
CA ASP A 97 24.20 17.00 -1.04
C ASP A 97 22.95 17.71 -1.55
N SER A 98 22.80 17.85 -2.87
CA SER A 98 21.63 18.46 -3.51
C SER A 98 20.43 17.54 -3.62
N TYR A 99 20.57 16.27 -3.31
CA TYR A 99 19.48 15.27 -3.38
C TYR A 99 19.06 14.83 -1.99
N PHE A 100 17.76 14.70 -1.81
CA PHE A 100 17.18 14.02 -0.67
C PHE A 100 16.79 12.60 -1.11
N ALA A 101 17.53 11.58 -0.65
CA ALA A 101 17.23 10.19 -1.00
C ALA A 101 15.90 9.74 -0.37
N GLU A 102 15.12 9.04 -1.15
CA GLU A 102 13.80 8.52 -0.78
C GLU A 102 13.75 6.99 -0.96
N GLY A 103 12.58 6.43 -1.26
CA GLY A 103 12.35 5.00 -1.41
C GLY A 103 13.31 4.32 -2.37
N ILE A 104 13.56 3.04 -2.11
CA ILE A 104 14.39 2.17 -2.93
C ILE A 104 13.65 0.87 -3.26
N THR A 105 14.02 0.23 -4.37
CA THR A 105 13.65 -1.15 -4.66
C THR A 105 14.74 -1.86 -5.45
N VAL A 106 14.84 -3.18 -5.24
CA VAL A 106 15.76 -4.02 -6.00
C VAL A 106 15.11 -4.43 -7.33
N LEU A 107 15.82 -4.17 -8.42
CA LEU A 107 15.47 -4.58 -9.77
C LEU A 107 16.67 -5.29 -10.41
N ASP A 108 16.58 -6.63 -10.54
CA ASP A 108 17.68 -7.49 -11.03
C ASP A 108 18.98 -7.30 -10.25
N GLN A 109 20.03 -6.75 -10.90
CA GLN A 109 21.34 -6.46 -10.30
C GLN A 109 21.48 -4.97 -9.94
N SER A 110 20.37 -4.26 -9.81
CA SER A 110 20.35 -2.83 -9.55
C SER A 110 19.42 -2.48 -8.40
N ILE A 111 19.65 -1.33 -7.80
CA ILE A 111 18.72 -0.65 -6.90
C ILE A 111 18.21 0.58 -7.63
N ILE A 112 16.90 0.74 -7.69
CA ILE A 112 16.26 1.99 -8.09
C ILE A 112 16.06 2.82 -6.82
N MET A 113 16.56 4.06 -6.82
CA MET A 113 16.43 5.00 -5.72
C MET A 113 15.75 6.27 -6.18
N LEU A 114 14.72 6.69 -5.47
CA LEU A 114 14.03 7.96 -5.71
C LEU A 114 14.73 9.13 -5.02
N THR A 115 14.42 10.33 -5.47
CA THR A 115 14.67 11.58 -4.75
C THR A 115 13.34 12.26 -4.42
N TRP A 116 13.32 13.08 -3.35
CA TRP A 116 12.09 13.73 -2.89
C TRP A 116 11.52 14.73 -3.91
N LYS A 117 12.19 15.85 -4.12
CA LYS A 117 11.71 16.98 -4.94
C LYS A 117 12.57 17.26 -6.17
N GLU A 118 13.64 16.53 -6.32
CA GLU A 118 14.60 16.77 -7.41
C GLU A 118 14.16 16.08 -8.71
N GLU A 119 13.02 15.37 -8.70
CA GLU A 119 12.41 14.74 -9.88
C GLU A 119 13.37 13.78 -10.57
N ARG A 120 14.16 13.03 -9.77
CA ARG A 120 15.16 12.08 -10.23
C ARG A 120 14.99 10.71 -9.59
N ALA A 121 15.20 9.67 -10.39
CA ALA A 121 15.45 8.32 -9.91
C ALA A 121 16.79 7.83 -10.45
N PHE A 122 17.53 7.13 -9.61
CA PHE A 122 18.84 6.57 -9.95
C PHE A 122 18.75 5.05 -10.06
N ARG A 123 19.33 4.49 -11.11
CA ARG A 123 19.65 3.06 -11.19
C ARG A 123 21.07 2.89 -10.69
N ILE A 124 21.25 2.14 -9.63
CA ILE A 124 22.54 1.94 -8.93
C ILE A 124 22.91 0.47 -9.05
N ASP A 125 24.09 0.17 -9.58
CA ASP A 125 24.64 -1.19 -9.63
C ASP A 125 24.84 -1.72 -8.20
N ILE A 126 24.17 -2.84 -7.88
CA ILE A 126 24.17 -3.40 -6.51
C ILE A 126 25.56 -3.93 -6.10
N SER A 127 26.41 -4.30 -7.04
CA SER A 127 27.72 -4.89 -6.74
C SER A 127 28.75 -3.88 -6.24
N ASN A 128 28.66 -2.63 -6.69
CA ASN A 128 29.68 -1.60 -6.45
C ASN A 128 29.13 -0.23 -6.04
N PHE A 129 27.79 -0.09 -5.97
CA PHE A 129 27.10 1.16 -5.67
C PHE A 129 27.42 2.31 -6.64
N SER A 130 27.71 2.02 -7.90
CA SER A 130 27.85 3.05 -8.92
C SER A 130 26.49 3.40 -9.54
N ILE A 131 26.21 4.68 -9.73
CA ILE A 131 25.05 5.13 -10.52
C ILE A 131 25.34 4.81 -11.99
N VAL A 132 24.54 3.94 -12.58
CA VAL A 132 24.68 3.51 -13.99
C VAL A 132 23.69 4.22 -14.90
N GLU A 133 22.56 4.69 -14.37
CA GLU A 133 21.54 5.40 -15.12
C GLU A 133 20.78 6.34 -14.21
N ASN A 134 20.14 7.36 -14.77
CA ASN A 134 19.19 8.21 -14.07
C ASN A 134 17.99 8.51 -14.94
N PHE A 135 16.82 8.54 -14.29
CA PHE A 135 15.55 8.86 -14.90
C PHE A 135 15.04 10.22 -14.39
N SER A 136 14.15 10.83 -15.15
CA SER A 136 13.41 12.02 -14.73
C SER A 136 11.94 11.67 -14.60
N PHE A 137 11.29 12.24 -13.60
CA PHE A 137 9.84 12.16 -13.43
C PHE A 137 9.33 13.52 -12.93
N GLU A 138 8.03 13.73 -12.94
CA GLU A 138 7.40 14.96 -12.44
C GLU A 138 6.87 14.76 -11.02
N GLY A 139 7.05 15.76 -10.16
CA GLY A 139 6.54 15.80 -8.80
C GLY A 139 7.48 15.20 -7.75
N GLU A 140 6.92 14.78 -6.62
CA GLU A 140 7.70 14.22 -5.51
C GLU A 140 7.82 12.70 -5.64
N GLY A 141 8.98 12.15 -5.25
CA GLY A 141 9.19 10.72 -5.09
C GLY A 141 9.21 10.37 -3.60
N TRP A 142 8.45 9.34 -3.17
CA TRP A 142 8.39 8.91 -1.77
C TRP A 142 8.79 7.43 -1.65
N GLY A 143 7.88 6.49 -1.83
CA GLY A 143 8.16 5.06 -1.80
C GLY A 143 8.20 4.44 -3.19
N ILE A 144 8.88 3.31 -3.33
CA ILE A 144 8.93 2.55 -4.57
C ILE A 144 9.13 1.06 -4.27
N CYS A 145 8.40 0.18 -4.98
CA CYS A 145 8.63 -1.26 -4.99
C CYS A 145 8.51 -1.83 -6.40
N PHE A 146 9.01 -3.04 -6.64
CA PHE A 146 8.86 -3.75 -7.92
C PHE A 146 7.91 -4.93 -7.76
N ASN A 147 6.81 -4.96 -8.52
CA ASN A 147 5.79 -6.01 -8.43
C ASN A 147 6.02 -7.20 -9.38
N GLY A 148 7.17 -7.24 -10.06
CA GLY A 148 7.50 -8.25 -11.07
C GLY A 148 7.23 -7.82 -12.51
N GLU A 149 6.52 -6.70 -12.72
CA GLU A 149 6.21 -6.14 -14.04
C GLU A 149 6.48 -4.63 -14.09
N PHE A 150 6.04 -3.90 -13.07
CA PHE A 150 6.14 -2.44 -12.98
C PHE A 150 6.88 -2.01 -11.72
N LEU A 151 7.54 -0.87 -11.81
CA LEU A 151 7.93 -0.08 -10.63
C LEU A 151 6.69 0.66 -10.11
N VAL A 152 6.32 0.39 -8.87
CA VAL A 152 5.15 0.96 -8.20
C VAL A 152 5.63 2.08 -7.29
N MET A 153 5.18 3.31 -7.53
CA MET A 153 5.72 4.50 -6.87
C MET A 153 4.63 5.32 -6.21
N SER A 154 4.87 5.74 -4.97
CA SER A 154 4.09 6.72 -4.21
C SER A 154 4.70 8.12 -4.31
N ASN A 155 3.88 9.14 -4.02
CA ASN A 155 4.28 10.56 -4.06
C ASN A 155 3.66 11.40 -2.91
N GLY A 156 3.23 10.73 -1.84
CA GLY A 156 2.59 11.37 -0.69
C GLY A 156 1.11 11.72 -0.90
N THR A 157 0.55 11.46 -2.07
CA THR A 157 -0.90 11.57 -2.31
C THR A 157 -1.57 10.22 -2.08
N SER A 158 -2.84 10.09 -2.44
CA SER A 158 -3.56 8.82 -2.49
C SER A 158 -3.43 8.10 -3.83
N GLU A 159 -2.66 8.64 -4.78
CA GLU A 159 -2.39 8.01 -6.07
C GLU A 159 -1.06 7.26 -6.04
N ILE A 160 -1.06 6.03 -6.55
CA ILE A 160 0.12 5.21 -6.79
C ILE A 160 0.29 5.07 -8.30
N SER A 161 1.49 5.33 -8.83
CA SER A 161 1.82 5.17 -10.24
C SER A 161 2.55 3.86 -10.50
N PHE A 162 2.19 3.18 -11.58
CA PHE A 162 2.86 2.00 -12.10
C PHE A 162 3.69 2.41 -13.30
N ARG A 163 4.99 2.23 -13.21
CA ARG A 163 5.97 2.74 -14.16
C ARG A 163 6.72 1.62 -14.87
N ASP A 164 7.02 1.84 -16.13
CA ASP A 164 7.88 0.95 -16.90
C ASP A 164 9.29 0.91 -16.30
N PRO A 165 9.86 -0.27 -16.01
CA PRO A 165 11.16 -0.38 -15.34
C PRO A 165 12.35 0.07 -16.19
N GLU A 166 12.22 0.17 -17.52
CA GLU A 166 13.29 0.57 -18.41
C GLU A 166 13.25 2.07 -18.74
N THR A 167 12.06 2.62 -18.91
CA THR A 167 11.89 4.03 -19.31
C THR A 167 11.50 4.94 -18.18
N PHE A 168 10.99 4.38 -17.07
CA PHE A 168 10.39 5.08 -15.94
C PHE A 168 9.10 5.86 -16.28
N GLU A 169 8.56 5.69 -17.49
CA GLU A 169 7.30 6.30 -17.92
C GLU A 169 6.11 5.67 -17.17
N ILE A 170 5.10 6.48 -16.88
CA ILE A 170 3.86 6.01 -16.23
C ILE A 170 3.07 5.16 -17.25
N ASN A 171 2.80 3.92 -16.90
CA ASN A 171 1.88 3.04 -17.62
C ASN A 171 0.42 3.32 -17.22
N HIS A 172 0.14 3.33 -15.92
CA HIS A 172 -1.17 3.65 -15.34
C HIS A 172 -1.02 4.11 -13.89
N THR A 173 -2.11 4.58 -13.32
CA THR A 173 -2.22 4.96 -11.90
C THR A 173 -3.41 4.28 -11.25
N VAL A 174 -3.33 4.11 -9.93
CA VAL A 174 -4.40 3.55 -9.11
C VAL A 174 -4.64 4.48 -7.92
N GLN A 175 -5.91 4.79 -7.66
CA GLN A 175 -6.32 5.59 -6.51
C GLN A 175 -6.50 4.69 -5.29
N VAL A 176 -5.72 4.92 -4.25
CA VAL A 176 -5.86 4.17 -2.99
C VAL A 176 -7.01 4.71 -2.17
N SER A 177 -7.85 3.80 -1.69
CA SER A 177 -9.00 4.14 -0.86
C SER A 177 -9.18 3.16 0.30
N TRP A 178 -9.67 3.69 1.43
CA TRP A 178 -10.06 2.94 2.60
C TRP A 178 -11.52 3.28 2.91
N ASP A 179 -12.40 2.28 2.89
CA ASP A 179 -13.85 2.47 3.02
C ASP A 179 -14.40 3.56 2.08
N GLY A 180 -13.90 3.56 0.84
CA GLY A 180 -14.29 4.51 -0.20
C GLY A 180 -13.76 5.93 -0.02
N GLN A 181 -12.88 6.18 0.96
CA GLN A 181 -12.23 7.47 1.14
C GLN A 181 -10.76 7.41 0.68
N PRO A 182 -10.26 8.41 -0.04
CA PRO A 182 -8.86 8.47 -0.46
C PRO A 182 -7.91 8.41 0.75
N VAL A 183 -6.82 7.65 0.66
CA VAL A 183 -5.77 7.57 1.69
C VAL A 183 -4.58 8.43 1.28
N PRO A 184 -4.42 9.64 1.80
CA PRO A 184 -3.25 10.48 1.54
C PRO A 184 -2.03 10.02 2.35
N ASN A 185 -0.87 10.63 2.04
CA ASN A 185 0.39 10.40 2.74
C ASN A 185 0.94 8.97 2.61
N ILE A 186 0.62 8.28 1.51
CA ILE A 186 1.23 6.99 1.21
C ILE A 186 2.71 7.22 0.98
N ASN A 187 3.53 6.49 1.73
CA ASN A 187 4.98 6.67 1.76
C ASN A 187 5.71 5.41 1.28
N GLU A 188 6.52 4.81 2.10
CA GLU A 188 7.34 3.67 1.73
C GLU A 188 6.49 2.45 1.38
N LEU A 189 6.92 1.68 0.37
CA LEU A 189 6.16 0.61 -0.28
C LEU A 189 6.96 -0.68 -0.35
N GLU A 190 6.24 -1.81 -0.15
CA GLU A 190 6.73 -3.15 -0.44
C GLU A 190 5.72 -3.93 -1.28
N CYS A 191 6.17 -4.54 -2.38
CA CYS A 191 5.34 -5.28 -3.32
C CYS A 191 5.45 -6.80 -3.14
N VAL A 192 4.34 -7.49 -2.84
CA VAL A 192 4.30 -8.95 -2.72
C VAL A 192 3.19 -9.52 -3.59
N GLY A 193 3.52 -9.97 -4.79
CA GLY A 193 2.55 -10.44 -5.77
C GLY A 193 1.58 -9.35 -6.20
N LYS A 194 0.30 -9.47 -5.84
CA LYS A 194 -0.74 -8.47 -6.12
C LYS A 194 -0.99 -7.50 -4.95
N GLU A 195 -0.29 -7.69 -3.88
CA GLU A 195 -0.41 -6.89 -2.67
C GLU A 195 0.68 -5.82 -2.64
N ILE A 196 0.32 -4.62 -2.23
CA ILE A 196 1.24 -3.53 -1.93
C ILE A 196 1.08 -3.19 -0.46
N LEU A 197 2.12 -3.40 0.33
CA LEU A 197 2.17 -2.90 1.70
C LEU A 197 2.71 -1.48 1.68
N ALA A 198 2.11 -0.60 2.45
CA ALA A 198 2.50 0.81 2.46
C ALA A 198 2.52 1.39 3.88
N ASN A 199 3.55 2.17 4.19
CA ASN A 199 3.50 3.09 5.32
C ASN A 199 2.62 4.29 4.98
N VAL A 200 1.85 4.76 5.94
CA VAL A 200 1.13 6.04 5.85
C VAL A 200 1.85 7.04 6.74
N TRP A 201 2.48 8.05 6.13
CA TRP A 201 3.31 9.02 6.85
C TRP A 201 2.55 9.71 7.98
N MET A 202 3.21 9.88 9.13
CA MET A 202 2.67 10.39 10.39
C MET A 202 1.61 9.48 11.04
N GLN A 203 1.44 8.25 10.56
CA GLN A 203 0.60 7.24 11.18
C GLN A 203 1.44 6.00 11.50
N GLU A 204 1.16 5.39 12.66
CA GLU A 204 1.83 4.14 13.07
C GLU A 204 1.07 2.94 12.49
N VAL A 205 0.93 2.93 11.15
CA VAL A 205 0.16 1.92 10.44
C VAL A 205 0.85 1.50 9.14
N ILE A 206 0.75 0.21 8.85
CA ILE A 206 1.05 -0.39 7.54
C ILE A 206 -0.28 -0.83 6.97
N ILE A 207 -0.63 -0.35 5.79
CA ILE A 207 -1.83 -0.77 5.06
C ILE A 207 -1.47 -1.76 3.95
N SER A 208 -2.34 -2.73 3.72
CA SER A 208 -2.28 -3.62 2.57
C SER A 208 -3.26 -3.13 1.51
N ILE A 209 -2.76 -2.95 0.30
CA ILE A 209 -3.49 -2.40 -0.84
C ILE A 209 -3.56 -3.46 -1.92
N ASP A 210 -4.75 -3.73 -2.46
CA ASP A 210 -4.90 -4.50 -3.70
C ASP A 210 -4.41 -3.67 -4.89
N SER A 211 -3.40 -4.17 -5.60
CA SER A 211 -2.73 -3.42 -6.67
C SER A 211 -3.61 -3.12 -7.90
N ILE A 212 -4.75 -3.79 -8.03
CA ILE A 212 -5.66 -3.61 -9.17
C ILE A 212 -6.74 -2.60 -8.85
N SER A 213 -7.39 -2.76 -7.69
CA SER A 213 -8.51 -1.90 -7.30
C SER A 213 -8.10 -0.66 -6.50
N GLY A 214 -6.93 -0.68 -5.87
CA GLY A 214 -6.49 0.35 -4.93
C GLY A 214 -7.17 0.31 -3.56
N ASN A 215 -8.00 -0.70 -3.31
CA ASN A 215 -8.69 -0.80 -2.02
C ASN A 215 -7.77 -1.32 -0.93
N VAL A 216 -7.82 -0.70 0.24
CA VAL A 216 -7.17 -1.23 1.44
C VAL A 216 -7.89 -2.50 1.87
N GLN A 217 -7.15 -3.60 1.98
CA GLN A 217 -7.67 -4.92 2.32
C GLN A 217 -7.62 -5.18 3.83
N TYR A 218 -6.51 -4.81 4.44
CA TYR A 218 -6.29 -4.88 5.89
C TYR A 218 -5.21 -3.89 6.30
N PHE A 219 -5.00 -3.75 7.60
CA PHE A 219 -3.90 -2.95 8.15
C PHE A 219 -3.27 -3.62 9.37
N VAL A 220 -2.06 -3.19 9.70
CA VAL A 220 -1.30 -3.61 10.90
C VAL A 220 -0.83 -2.35 11.63
N SER A 221 -1.01 -2.33 12.96
CA SER A 221 -0.59 -1.20 13.80
C SER A 221 0.54 -1.61 14.74
N PRO A 222 1.82 -1.47 14.35
CA PRO A 222 2.95 -1.89 15.18
C PRO A 222 3.31 -0.88 16.28
N THR A 223 2.31 -0.26 16.90
CA THR A 223 2.45 0.77 17.95
C THR A 223 3.21 0.27 19.18
N SER A 224 3.14 -1.04 19.48
CA SER A 224 3.93 -1.65 20.57
C SER A 224 5.44 -1.62 20.28
N ILE A 225 5.84 -1.60 19.01
CA ILE A 225 7.24 -1.49 18.59
C ILE A 225 7.62 -0.01 18.58
N SER A 226 6.89 0.83 17.84
CA SER A 226 7.23 2.24 17.64
C SER A 226 7.32 3.01 18.95
N SER A 227 6.47 2.70 19.93
CA SER A 227 6.54 3.29 21.27
C SER A 227 7.86 3.03 22.02
N THR A 228 8.65 2.03 21.61
CA THR A 228 9.96 1.72 22.20
C THR A 228 11.11 2.45 21.51
N GLN A 229 10.87 3.05 20.33
CA GLN A 229 11.91 3.65 19.49
C GLN A 229 12.04 5.16 19.66
N GLY A 230 11.09 5.80 20.30
CA GLY A 230 11.04 7.23 20.54
C GLY A 230 9.62 7.77 20.43
N ALA A 231 9.42 9.01 20.83
CA ALA A 231 8.08 9.59 20.92
C ALA A 231 7.97 10.94 20.20
N ASN A 232 8.93 11.28 19.33
CA ASN A 232 8.86 12.55 18.62
C ASN A 232 8.41 12.37 17.15
N SER A 233 7.96 13.44 16.54
CA SER A 233 7.45 13.46 15.16
C SER A 233 8.45 13.06 14.08
N ASN A 234 9.73 12.90 14.42
CA ASN A 234 10.79 12.49 13.51
C ASN A 234 11.17 11.01 13.66
N GLU A 235 10.49 10.27 14.55
CA GLU A 235 10.75 8.86 14.85
C GLU A 235 9.58 7.97 14.42
N VAL A 236 8.98 8.29 13.28
CA VAL A 236 7.82 7.60 12.75
C VAL A 236 8.19 6.31 12.03
N LEU A 237 7.27 5.34 12.06
CA LEU A 237 7.34 4.10 11.28
C LEU A 237 7.53 4.43 9.80
N ASN A 238 8.59 3.90 9.20
CA ASN A 238 8.88 4.02 7.76
C ASN A 238 9.94 3.00 7.34
N GLY A 239 9.61 2.13 6.40
CA GLY A 239 10.45 1.05 5.91
C GLY A 239 9.79 -0.31 6.12
N ILE A 240 9.51 -1.02 5.01
CA ILE A 240 8.95 -2.36 4.95
C ILE A 240 9.74 -3.14 3.91
N ALA A 241 10.18 -4.35 4.24
CA ALA A 241 10.84 -5.23 3.27
C ALA A 241 10.42 -6.68 3.47
N PHE A 242 10.00 -7.35 2.43
CA PHE A 242 9.59 -8.76 2.48
C PHE A 242 10.80 -9.68 2.52
N ASP A 243 10.90 -10.50 3.55
CA ASP A 243 11.92 -11.54 3.63
C ASP A 243 11.39 -12.86 3.03
N LYS A 244 11.79 -13.13 1.79
CA LYS A 244 11.40 -14.35 1.07
C LYS A 244 11.82 -15.63 1.80
N SER A 245 12.85 -15.57 2.67
CA SER A 245 13.36 -16.76 3.38
C SER A 245 12.50 -17.14 4.57
N SER A 246 11.92 -16.17 5.26
CA SER A 246 11.06 -16.39 6.42
C SER A 246 9.56 -16.24 6.11
N GLY A 247 9.21 -15.55 5.01
CA GLY A 247 7.85 -15.16 4.69
C GLY A 247 7.31 -14.01 5.55
N GLY A 248 8.17 -13.39 6.37
CA GLY A 248 7.84 -12.24 7.20
C GLY A 248 8.27 -10.92 6.58
N PHE A 249 8.09 -9.84 7.33
CA PHE A 249 8.44 -8.49 6.90
C PHE A 249 9.41 -7.85 7.89
N TRP A 250 10.48 -7.30 7.38
CA TRP A 250 11.34 -6.41 8.13
C TRP A 250 10.74 -5.01 8.13
N ILE A 251 10.59 -4.43 9.31
CA ILE A 251 10.07 -3.07 9.48
C ILE A 251 11.03 -2.24 10.33
N THR A 252 11.09 -0.94 10.05
CA THR A 252 11.86 0.03 10.83
C THR A 252 11.16 1.39 10.78
N GLY A 253 11.85 2.44 11.23
CA GLY A 253 11.36 3.82 11.18
C GLY A 253 12.49 4.83 11.10
N LYS A 254 12.09 6.09 10.92
CA LYS A 254 13.02 7.23 10.90
C LYS A 254 13.68 7.35 12.26
N ASN A 255 15.02 7.35 12.28
CA ASN A 255 15.85 7.41 13.49
C ASN A 255 15.64 6.28 14.51
N TRP A 256 15.03 5.17 14.10
CA TRP A 256 14.92 4.00 14.95
C TRP A 256 16.29 3.35 15.18
N THR A 257 16.45 2.75 16.35
CA THR A 257 17.67 2.05 16.74
C THR A 257 17.69 0.59 16.36
N HIS A 258 16.56 0.05 15.90
CA HIS A 258 16.38 -1.36 15.56
C HIS A 258 15.55 -1.55 14.30
N ILE A 259 15.80 -2.67 13.64
CA ILE A 259 14.91 -3.26 12.61
C ILE A 259 14.26 -4.51 13.19
N TYR A 260 12.99 -4.73 12.89
CA TYR A 260 12.18 -5.83 13.42
C TYR A 260 11.66 -6.72 12.32
N LEU A 261 11.87 -8.05 12.44
CA LEU A 261 11.16 -9.02 11.63
C LEU A 261 9.82 -9.32 12.30
N ILE A 262 8.74 -9.09 11.57
CA ILE A 262 7.39 -9.41 11.99
C ILE A 262 6.75 -10.46 11.10
N GLU A 263 5.93 -11.32 11.70
CA GLU A 263 4.97 -12.17 10.98
C GLU A 263 3.58 -11.57 11.17
N ILE A 264 2.87 -11.31 10.08
CA ILE A 264 1.49 -10.83 10.10
C ILE A 264 0.58 -12.03 10.29
N SER A 265 -0.28 -12.00 11.32
CA SER A 265 -1.22 -13.08 11.62
C SER A 265 -2.47 -12.93 10.75
N TYR A 266 -2.70 -13.89 9.86
CA TYR A 266 -4.01 -14.05 9.26
C TYR A 266 -4.91 -14.69 10.32
N GLN A 267 -6.00 -14.03 10.74
CA GLN A 267 -6.99 -14.68 11.60
C GLN A 267 -7.59 -15.84 10.79
N GLU A 268 -7.36 -17.07 11.25
CA GLU A 268 -8.19 -18.17 10.80
C GLU A 268 -9.63 -17.85 11.26
N THR A 269 -10.54 -17.63 10.32
CA THR A 269 -11.99 -17.62 10.63
C THR A 269 -12.27 -18.88 11.42
N PRO A 270 -12.91 -18.84 12.60
CA PRO A 270 -13.27 -20.02 13.35
C PRO A 270 -14.11 -20.91 12.42
N SER A 271 -13.52 -21.99 11.90
CA SER A 271 -14.28 -23.02 11.21
C SER A 271 -15.35 -23.45 12.19
N GLU A 272 -16.63 -23.34 11.78
CA GLU A 272 -17.78 -23.86 12.50
C GLU A 272 -17.42 -25.24 13.04
N ILE A 273 -17.33 -25.34 14.36
CA ILE A 273 -17.30 -26.63 15.05
C ILE A 273 -18.69 -27.23 14.79
N GLN A 274 -18.81 -27.96 13.69
CA GLN A 274 -19.96 -28.85 13.49
C GLN A 274 -19.89 -29.88 14.61
N GLY A 275 -20.72 -29.64 15.61
CA GLY A 275 -20.96 -30.59 16.67
C GLY A 275 -21.59 -31.87 16.06
N THR A 276 -20.77 -32.88 15.91
CA THR A 276 -21.30 -34.24 15.80
C THR A 276 -21.70 -34.69 17.18
N SER A 277 -22.95 -34.38 17.53
CA SER A 277 -23.67 -35.17 18.55
C SER A 277 -24.01 -36.49 17.91
N GLY A 278 -23.14 -37.49 18.11
CA GLY A 278 -23.41 -38.87 17.79
C GLY A 278 -24.05 -39.56 18.99
N PHE A 279 -25.19 -40.17 18.76
CA PHE A 279 -25.75 -41.23 19.58
C PHE A 279 -25.09 -42.56 19.21
#